data_2d4d64ff9e1686530ef682f905f73755
#
_entry.id   2d4d64ff9e1686530ef682f905f73755
#
_cell.length_a   1.000
_cell.length_b   1.000
_cell.length_c   1.000
_cell.angle_alpha   90.00
_cell.angle_beta   90.00
_cell.angle_gamma   90.00
#
_symmetry.space_group_name_H-M   'P 1'
#
loop_
_entity.id
_entity.type
_entity.pdbx_description
1 polymer ?
#
loop_
_entity_poly.entity_id
_entity_poly.type
_entity_poly.pdbx_seq_one_letter_code
_entity_poly.pdbx_strand_id
1 'polypeptide(L)'
;MTHQLLSQPKSKQNWFGRELQESPHISLTSANDFVGPLPEYLVDALQRNILFLDLLRQRGDEQIEITSRPMATVLRFDHEVLMSGRSLPRPINYSLSRILPLPGVAIDPRKRPVVVVDPRAGQGPGIGGFKTESEIGDALNAGHPVYFIGFGATPAPGQQFLDVVEGQVKFFERVVELHPDAPRPFAIGNCQAGYQTLMVAMLRPDLFGPCLVVGSPMSFWQGVHGKDPMRYSGGLLGGSWLTAMTSDLGNGKFDGTWLVLNFDSLGPANWLWGKQYQVYTEVDTDSERYLEFEKWWGDFIQLNGDELQFLVDNLFIGDKLTRNE
;
A
#
# COMPACT_ATOMS: atom_id res chain seq x y z
N MET A 1 19.34 39.21 26.15
CA MET A 1 18.14 38.40 26.38
C MET A 1 18.19 37.21 25.41
N THR A 2 18.68 36.09 25.87
CA THR A 2 18.95 34.87 25.11
C THR A 2 17.75 33.95 25.26
N HIS A 3 16.96 33.76 24.19
CA HIS A 3 15.92 32.76 24.17
C HIS A 3 16.53 31.37 23.96
N GLN A 4 16.58 30.58 25.00
CA GLN A 4 16.76 29.14 24.93
C GLN A 4 15.50 28.51 24.30
N LEU A 5 15.61 28.09 23.04
CA LEU A 5 14.67 27.16 22.43
C LEU A 5 14.94 25.77 23.01
N LEU A 6 14.10 25.36 23.94
CA LEU A 6 14.04 23.97 24.41
C LEU A 6 13.64 23.09 23.23
N SER A 7 14.59 22.30 22.73
CA SER A 7 14.34 21.24 21.77
C SER A 7 13.49 20.16 22.44
N GLN A 8 12.24 20.04 22.04
CA GLN A 8 11.41 18.89 22.41
C GLN A 8 12.02 17.61 21.78
N PRO A 9 12.08 16.50 22.51
CA PRO A 9 12.52 15.25 21.94
C PRO A 9 11.52 14.85 20.84
N LYS A 10 12.05 14.56 19.64
CA LYS A 10 11.26 14.02 18.53
C LYS A 10 10.74 12.65 18.94
N SER A 11 9.45 12.50 19.10
CA SER A 11 8.80 11.21 19.29
C SER A 11 9.16 10.30 18.11
N LYS A 12 9.65 9.11 18.37
CA LYS A 12 9.88 8.09 17.35
C LYS A 12 8.56 7.37 17.14
N GLN A 13 7.82 7.74 16.10
CA GLN A 13 6.68 6.95 15.65
C GLN A 13 7.18 5.64 15.05
N ASN A 14 6.60 4.52 15.51
CA ASN A 14 6.80 3.23 14.88
C ASN A 14 5.92 3.12 13.60
N TRP A 15 6.16 2.08 12.81
CA TRP A 15 5.47 1.81 11.54
C TRP A 15 3.93 1.74 11.66
N PHE A 16 3.40 1.60 12.88
CA PHE A 16 1.98 1.49 13.21
C PHE A 16 1.38 2.76 13.86
N GLY A 17 2.14 3.87 13.87
CA GLY A 17 1.64 5.14 14.40
C GLY A 17 1.51 5.23 15.93
N ARG A 18 2.02 4.25 16.68
CA ARG A 18 2.07 4.33 18.14
C ARG A 18 3.39 4.93 18.62
N GLU A 19 3.33 5.80 19.62
CA GLU A 19 4.51 6.22 20.37
C GLU A 19 5.07 5.00 21.11
N LEU A 20 6.38 4.78 20.97
CA LEU A 20 7.07 3.79 21.81
C LEU A 20 7.00 4.29 23.26
N GLN A 21 6.17 3.64 24.07
CA GLN A 21 6.28 3.81 25.50
C GLN A 21 7.65 3.31 25.93
N GLU A 22 8.42 4.17 26.59
CA GLU A 22 9.66 3.74 27.22
C GLU A 22 9.34 2.61 28.19
N SER A 23 9.98 1.47 27.97
CA SER A 23 9.87 0.36 28.90
C SER A 23 10.24 0.86 30.30
N PRO A 24 9.50 0.50 31.34
CA PRO A 24 9.83 0.94 32.69
C PRO A 24 11.26 0.46 33.02
N HIS A 25 12.15 1.42 33.30
CA HIS A 25 13.47 1.11 33.79
C HIS A 25 13.34 0.36 35.12
N ILE A 26 13.55 -0.94 35.09
CA ILE A 26 13.64 -1.73 36.33
C ILE A 26 14.95 -1.33 36.99
N SER A 27 14.87 -0.49 38.00
CA SER A 27 15.99 -0.16 38.87
C SER A 27 16.17 -1.32 39.85
N LEU A 28 17.11 -2.20 39.58
CA LEU A 28 17.48 -3.30 40.48
C LEU A 28 18.27 -2.71 41.66
N THR A 29 17.62 -2.53 42.81
CA THR A 29 18.20 -1.91 43.98
C THR A 29 18.73 -2.93 45.04
N SER A 30 18.34 -4.20 44.94
CA SER A 30 18.90 -5.25 45.84
C SER A 30 18.84 -6.66 45.22
N ALA A 31 19.72 -7.54 45.63
CA ALA A 31 19.76 -8.96 45.20
C ALA A 31 18.53 -9.76 45.68
N ASN A 32 17.82 -9.30 46.71
CA ASN A 32 16.62 -9.98 47.25
C ASN A 32 15.37 -9.67 46.38
N ASP A 33 15.35 -8.57 45.60
CA ASP A 33 14.26 -8.25 44.69
C ASP A 33 14.28 -9.15 43.45
N PHE A 34 15.40 -9.80 43.18
CA PHE A 34 15.59 -10.64 42.00
C PHE A 34 14.98 -12.05 42.13
N VAL A 35 14.86 -12.59 43.35
CA VAL A 35 14.41 -13.98 43.56
C VAL A 35 12.88 -14.09 43.57
N GLY A 36 12.15 -13.04 43.96
CA GLY A 36 10.69 -13.04 44.07
C GLY A 36 9.97 -13.08 42.69
N PRO A 37 10.26 -12.18 41.73
CA PRO A 37 9.59 -12.15 40.44
C PRO A 37 10.16 -13.12 39.40
N LEU A 38 11.30 -13.76 39.64
CA LEU A 38 11.97 -14.60 38.66
C LEU A 38 11.14 -15.80 38.18
N PRO A 39 10.40 -16.55 39.01
CA PRO A 39 9.56 -17.64 38.55
C PRO A 39 8.41 -17.16 37.67
N GLU A 40 7.77 -16.05 38.02
CA GLU A 40 6.67 -15.43 37.23
C GLU A 40 7.19 -14.96 35.88
N TYR A 41 8.33 -14.28 35.85
CA TYR A 41 8.99 -13.87 34.62
C TYR A 41 9.34 -15.06 33.71
N LEU A 42 9.87 -16.16 34.26
CA LEU A 42 10.19 -17.35 33.48
C LEU A 42 8.93 -18.00 32.88
N VAL A 43 7.84 -18.06 33.64
CA VAL A 43 6.56 -18.57 33.14
C VAL A 43 6.02 -17.69 32.03
N ASP A 44 5.98 -16.37 32.23
CA ASP A 44 5.55 -15.41 31.18
C ASP A 44 6.41 -15.53 29.93
N ALA A 45 7.73 -15.56 30.06
CA ALA A 45 8.64 -15.69 28.93
C ALA A 45 8.44 -17.01 28.16
N LEU A 46 8.20 -18.14 28.87
CA LEU A 46 7.90 -19.42 28.23
C LEU A 46 6.56 -19.39 27.50
N GLN A 47 5.52 -18.83 28.11
CA GLN A 47 4.22 -18.68 27.48
C GLN A 47 4.30 -17.82 26.23
N ARG A 48 4.97 -16.67 26.30
CA ARG A 48 5.18 -15.78 25.13
C ARG A 48 5.94 -16.47 24.00
N ASN A 49 6.97 -17.25 24.33
CA ASN A 49 7.69 -18.03 23.32
C ASN A 49 6.79 -19.04 22.60
N ILE A 50 5.95 -19.76 23.35
CA ILE A 50 5.01 -20.72 22.75
C ILE A 50 4.00 -20.01 21.85
N LEU A 51 3.39 -18.93 22.32
CA LEU A 51 2.42 -18.12 21.55
C LEU A 51 3.07 -17.53 20.31
N PHE A 52 4.27 -16.99 20.43
CA PHE A 52 5.00 -16.42 19.30
C PHE A 52 5.36 -17.46 18.24
N LEU A 53 5.84 -18.64 18.65
CA LEU A 53 6.14 -19.73 17.71
C LEU A 53 4.88 -20.25 17.02
N ASP A 54 3.75 -20.35 17.74
CA ASP A 54 2.48 -20.72 17.14
C ASP A 54 1.96 -19.64 16.16
N LEU A 55 2.14 -18.37 16.49
CA LEU A 55 1.81 -17.25 15.59
C LEU A 55 2.63 -17.31 14.29
N LEU A 56 3.94 -17.60 14.40
CA LEU A 56 4.80 -17.78 13.22
C LEU A 56 4.39 -19.00 12.39
N ARG A 57 3.94 -20.08 13.03
CA ARG A 57 3.39 -21.26 12.36
C ARG A 57 2.11 -20.88 11.61
N GLN A 58 1.16 -20.21 12.26
CA GLN A 58 -0.09 -19.75 11.63
C GLN A 58 0.18 -18.87 10.40
N ARG A 59 1.13 -17.91 10.52
CA ARG A 59 1.56 -17.10 9.39
C ARG A 59 2.13 -17.95 8.24
N GLY A 60 2.93 -18.96 8.57
CA GLY A 60 3.50 -19.87 7.57
C GLY A 60 2.44 -20.71 6.87
N ASP A 61 1.48 -21.26 7.62
CA ASP A 61 0.37 -22.04 7.09
C ASP A 61 -0.50 -21.17 6.16
N GLU A 62 -0.80 -19.93 6.56
CA GLU A 62 -1.56 -18.99 5.74
C GLU A 62 -0.82 -18.60 4.46
N GLN A 63 0.51 -18.41 4.51
CA GLN A 63 1.30 -18.15 3.32
C GLN A 63 1.24 -19.29 2.30
N ILE A 64 1.22 -20.54 2.76
CA ILE A 64 1.03 -21.70 1.89
C ILE A 64 -0.37 -21.69 1.27
N GLU A 65 -1.39 -21.36 2.05
CA GLU A 65 -2.75 -21.27 1.58
C GLU A 65 -2.93 -20.15 0.53
N ILE A 66 -2.35 -18.96 0.77
CA ILE A 66 -2.39 -17.84 -0.18
C ILE A 66 -1.84 -18.25 -1.55
N THR A 67 -0.74 -18.99 -1.60
CA THR A 67 -0.13 -19.42 -2.87
C THR A 67 -1.00 -20.41 -3.67
N SER A 68 -1.94 -21.08 -3.03
CA SER A 68 -2.83 -22.10 -3.63
C SER A 68 -4.21 -21.58 -4.04
N ARG A 69 -4.57 -20.33 -3.69
CA ARG A 69 -5.89 -19.74 -3.95
C ARG A 69 -5.82 -18.51 -4.85
N PRO A 70 -6.92 -18.10 -5.49
CA PRO A 70 -7.01 -16.80 -6.16
C PRO A 70 -6.71 -15.67 -5.17
N MET A 71 -6.01 -14.64 -5.63
CA MET A 71 -5.70 -13.45 -4.85
C MET A 71 -6.96 -12.88 -4.20
N ALA A 72 -6.91 -12.67 -2.89
CA ALA A 72 -7.95 -11.98 -2.15
C ALA A 72 -7.72 -10.46 -2.20
N THR A 73 -8.79 -9.69 -2.36
CA THR A 73 -8.73 -8.26 -2.05
C THR A 73 -8.79 -8.07 -0.54
N VAL A 74 -8.02 -7.11 -0.04
CA VAL A 74 -8.15 -6.66 1.36
C VAL A 74 -9.10 -5.48 1.51
N LEU A 75 -9.81 -5.13 0.45
CA LEU A 75 -10.88 -4.15 0.50
C LEU A 75 -11.99 -4.63 1.44
N ARG A 76 -12.20 -3.91 2.55
CA ARG A 76 -13.15 -4.29 3.60
C ARG A 76 -14.60 -3.87 3.34
N PHE A 77 -14.87 -3.27 2.20
CA PHE A 77 -16.18 -2.75 1.86
C PHE A 77 -16.84 -3.62 0.81
N ASP A 78 -18.12 -3.90 1.01
CA ASP A 78 -18.93 -4.53 -0.02
C ASP A 78 -18.95 -3.65 -1.26
N HIS A 79 -18.81 -4.27 -2.41
CA HIS A 79 -18.72 -3.55 -3.68
C HIS A 79 -19.29 -4.34 -4.84
N GLU A 80 -19.66 -3.64 -5.90
CA GLU A 80 -20.07 -4.23 -7.16
C GLU A 80 -19.16 -3.74 -8.29
N VAL A 81 -18.72 -4.63 -9.14
CA VAL A 81 -17.93 -4.29 -10.33
C VAL A 81 -18.85 -3.70 -11.39
N LEU A 82 -18.64 -2.44 -11.72
CA LEU A 82 -19.40 -1.73 -12.76
C LEU A 82 -18.79 -1.88 -14.15
N MET A 83 -17.47 -1.98 -14.21
CA MET A 83 -16.75 -2.04 -15.48
C MET A 83 -15.46 -2.81 -15.32
N SER A 84 -15.26 -3.80 -16.18
CA SER A 84 -14.00 -4.56 -16.24
C SER A 84 -13.14 -4.04 -17.38
N GLY A 85 -11.89 -3.71 -17.08
CA GLY A 85 -10.92 -3.33 -18.09
C GLY A 85 -10.55 -4.45 -19.06
N ARG A 86 -10.83 -5.70 -18.70
CA ARG A 86 -10.61 -6.84 -19.61
C ARG A 86 -11.53 -6.85 -20.84
N SER A 87 -12.65 -6.12 -20.77
CA SER A 87 -13.58 -5.94 -21.90
C SER A 87 -13.27 -4.72 -22.78
N LEU A 88 -12.26 -3.94 -22.47
CA LEU A 88 -11.84 -2.79 -23.27
C LEU A 88 -11.18 -3.25 -24.57
N PRO A 89 -11.18 -2.41 -25.63
CA PRO A 89 -10.49 -2.71 -26.89
C PRO A 89 -8.99 -3.01 -26.71
N ARG A 90 -8.36 -2.36 -25.72
CA ARG A 90 -7.04 -2.70 -25.19
C ARG A 90 -7.24 -3.22 -23.78
N PRO A 91 -7.26 -4.56 -23.58
CA PRO A 91 -7.57 -5.15 -22.32
C PRO A 91 -6.55 -4.81 -21.24
N ILE A 92 -7.05 -4.47 -20.06
CA ILE A 92 -6.26 -4.23 -18.85
C ILE A 92 -6.83 -5.03 -17.67
N ASN A 93 -6.00 -5.33 -16.69
CA ASN A 93 -6.43 -6.09 -15.50
C ASN A 93 -7.03 -5.23 -14.40
N TYR A 94 -7.39 -3.97 -14.68
CA TYR A 94 -8.10 -3.09 -13.75
C TYR A 94 -9.62 -3.19 -13.90
N SER A 95 -10.32 -2.82 -12.85
CA SER A 95 -11.77 -2.70 -12.83
C SER A 95 -12.21 -1.50 -12.02
N LEU A 96 -13.35 -0.93 -12.41
CA LEU A 96 -14.08 0.08 -11.66
C LEU A 96 -15.15 -0.63 -10.82
N SER A 97 -15.10 -0.47 -9.52
CA SER A 97 -16.11 -0.95 -8.58
C SER A 97 -16.82 0.22 -7.89
N ARG A 98 -18.10 0.09 -7.66
CA ARG A 98 -18.86 0.97 -6.77
C ARG A 98 -18.85 0.37 -5.37
N ILE A 99 -18.49 1.17 -4.37
CA ILE A 99 -18.56 0.75 -2.97
C ILE A 99 -19.99 0.90 -2.50
N LEU A 100 -20.50 -0.13 -1.82
CA LEU A 100 -21.85 -0.13 -1.28
C LEU A 100 -21.92 0.68 0.01
N PRO A 101 -23.07 1.33 0.29
CA PRO A 101 -23.25 2.10 1.51
C PRO A 101 -23.05 1.24 2.76
N LEU A 102 -22.47 1.84 3.80
CA LEU A 102 -22.43 1.21 5.11
C LEU A 102 -23.84 1.16 5.73
N PRO A 103 -24.13 0.18 6.60
CA PRO A 103 -25.42 0.09 7.27
C PRO A 103 -25.80 1.41 7.98
N GLY A 104 -26.96 1.96 7.66
CA GLY A 104 -27.47 3.20 8.24
C GLY A 104 -26.89 4.50 7.65
N VAL A 105 -25.99 4.42 6.67
CA VAL A 105 -25.43 5.58 5.98
C VAL A 105 -26.21 5.86 4.69
N ALA A 106 -26.76 7.05 4.56
CA ALA A 106 -27.42 7.50 3.34
C ALA A 106 -26.42 8.20 2.41
N ILE A 107 -26.35 7.74 1.16
CA ILE A 107 -25.52 8.35 0.13
C ILE A 107 -26.35 9.36 -0.67
N ASP A 108 -25.87 10.59 -0.77
CA ASP A 108 -26.47 11.61 -1.64
C ASP A 108 -25.80 11.55 -3.02
N PRO A 109 -26.52 11.13 -4.10
CA PRO A 109 -25.95 11.01 -5.43
C PRO A 109 -25.52 12.32 -6.06
N ARG A 110 -25.95 13.48 -5.51
CA ARG A 110 -25.55 14.81 -5.96
C ARG A 110 -24.28 15.32 -5.30
N LYS A 111 -23.81 14.64 -4.25
CA LYS A 111 -22.50 14.92 -3.69
C LYS A 111 -21.41 14.47 -4.67
N ARG A 112 -20.27 15.15 -4.58
CA ARG A 112 -19.09 14.83 -5.38
C ARG A 112 -18.71 13.36 -5.24
N PRO A 113 -18.64 12.56 -6.30
CA PRO A 113 -18.11 11.22 -6.24
C PRO A 113 -16.64 11.21 -5.79
N VAL A 114 -16.26 10.23 -4.98
CA VAL A 114 -14.86 9.99 -4.57
C VAL A 114 -14.39 8.73 -5.28
N VAL A 115 -13.26 8.82 -5.96
CA VAL A 115 -12.64 7.69 -6.68
C VAL A 115 -11.26 7.43 -6.07
N VAL A 116 -11.12 6.27 -5.44
CA VAL A 116 -9.84 5.82 -4.88
C VAL A 116 -9.18 4.88 -5.87
N VAL A 117 -7.94 5.17 -6.24
CA VAL A 117 -7.14 4.37 -7.18
C VAL A 117 -6.08 3.62 -6.41
N ASP A 118 -6.09 2.31 -6.54
CA ASP A 118 -5.16 1.41 -5.85
C ASP A 118 -3.79 1.36 -6.53
N PRO A 119 -2.69 1.47 -5.78
CA PRO A 119 -1.34 1.31 -6.31
C PRO A 119 -0.99 -0.16 -6.54
N ARG A 120 -0.35 -0.47 -7.65
CA ARG A 120 0.28 -1.77 -7.88
C ARG A 120 1.68 -1.79 -7.30
N ALA A 121 1.79 -2.13 -6.02
CA ALA A 121 3.05 -2.10 -5.30
C ALA A 121 3.63 -3.50 -5.00
N GLY A 122 3.07 -4.55 -5.58
CA GLY A 122 3.49 -5.94 -5.40
C GLY A 122 2.51 -6.78 -4.59
N GLN A 123 1.66 -6.16 -3.79
CA GLN A 123 0.60 -6.81 -3.01
C GLN A 123 -0.76 -6.71 -3.72
N GLY A 124 -1.75 -7.47 -3.20
CA GLY A 124 -3.13 -7.40 -3.65
C GLY A 124 -3.79 -6.03 -3.39
N PRO A 125 -4.90 -5.74 -4.09
CA PRO A 125 -5.59 -4.45 -4.00
C PRO A 125 -6.30 -4.25 -2.67
N GLY A 126 -6.47 -2.99 -2.25
CA GLY A 126 -7.25 -2.61 -1.07
C GLY A 126 -6.75 -1.37 -0.34
N ILE A 127 -5.69 -0.72 -0.82
CA ILE A 127 -5.20 0.52 -0.22
C ILE A 127 -6.26 1.62 -0.36
N GLY A 128 -6.50 2.35 0.75
CA GLY A 128 -7.61 3.30 0.84
C GLY A 128 -8.91 2.71 1.39
N GLY A 129 -9.04 1.37 1.45
CA GLY A 129 -10.20 0.64 1.97
C GLY A 129 -9.85 -0.56 2.83
N PHE A 130 -8.64 -0.62 3.35
CA PHE A 130 -8.10 -1.72 4.17
C PHE A 130 -8.78 -1.85 5.54
N LYS A 131 -9.34 -0.79 6.08
CA LYS A 131 -10.09 -0.74 7.35
C LYS A 131 -11.23 0.27 7.29
N THR A 132 -12.11 0.19 8.27
CA THR A 132 -13.32 1.03 8.36
C THR A 132 -12.96 2.52 8.43
N GLU A 133 -11.97 2.88 9.24
CA GLU A 133 -11.38 4.22 9.32
C GLU A 133 -10.35 4.37 8.19
N SER A 134 -10.82 4.76 7.02
CA SER A 134 -10.04 4.87 5.80
C SER A 134 -10.63 5.91 4.86
N GLU A 135 -9.91 6.25 3.79
CA GLU A 135 -10.37 7.19 2.77
C GLU A 135 -11.77 6.83 2.23
N ILE A 136 -12.00 5.54 1.98
CA ILE A 136 -13.30 5.02 1.55
C ILE A 136 -14.35 5.17 2.65
N GLY A 137 -14.02 4.73 3.87
CA GLY A 137 -14.95 4.79 4.99
C GLY A 137 -15.36 6.21 5.37
N ASP A 138 -14.41 7.14 5.41
CA ASP A 138 -14.66 8.54 5.71
C ASP A 138 -15.52 9.19 4.63
N ALA A 139 -15.28 8.91 3.36
CA ALA A 139 -16.09 9.41 2.25
C ALA A 139 -17.52 8.86 2.29
N LEU A 140 -17.71 7.56 2.59
CA LEU A 140 -19.03 6.96 2.76
C LEU A 140 -19.76 7.58 3.95
N ASN A 141 -19.12 7.69 5.12
CA ASN A 141 -19.72 8.29 6.32
C ASN A 141 -20.12 9.75 6.10
N ALA A 142 -19.39 10.47 5.24
CA ALA A 142 -19.77 11.81 4.82
C ALA A 142 -20.89 11.81 3.75
N GLY A 143 -21.40 10.65 3.33
CA GLY A 143 -22.52 10.51 2.40
C GLY A 143 -22.15 10.71 0.93
N HIS A 144 -20.88 10.56 0.56
CA HIS A 144 -20.44 10.63 -0.82
C HIS A 144 -20.62 9.29 -1.55
N PRO A 145 -20.97 9.29 -2.86
CA PRO A 145 -20.78 8.12 -3.69
C PRO A 145 -19.28 7.78 -3.79
N VAL A 146 -18.91 6.51 -3.57
CA VAL A 146 -17.50 6.10 -3.54
C VAL A 146 -17.25 5.00 -4.57
N TYR A 147 -16.16 5.14 -5.29
CA TYR A 147 -15.67 4.20 -6.30
C TYR A 147 -14.26 3.78 -6.00
N PHE A 148 -13.94 2.55 -6.37
CA PHE A 148 -12.62 1.99 -6.22
C PHE A 148 -12.11 1.45 -7.56
N ILE A 149 -10.94 1.86 -7.98
CA ILE A 149 -10.25 1.33 -9.14
C ILE A 149 -9.14 0.41 -8.66
N GLY A 150 -9.40 -0.88 -8.68
CA GLY A 150 -8.47 -1.93 -8.29
C GLY A 150 -8.04 -2.78 -9.49
N PHE A 151 -7.20 -3.77 -9.24
CA PHE A 151 -6.64 -4.63 -10.27
C PHE A 151 -6.70 -6.11 -9.89
N GLY A 152 -6.64 -6.99 -10.89
CA GLY A 152 -6.56 -8.44 -10.70
C GLY A 152 -5.13 -8.94 -10.57
N ALA A 153 -4.96 -10.14 -10.02
CA ALA A 153 -3.66 -10.77 -9.70
C ALA A 153 -2.71 -10.90 -10.90
N THR A 154 -3.27 -11.07 -12.09
CA THR A 154 -2.48 -11.27 -13.32
C THR A 154 -2.78 -10.19 -14.35
N PRO A 155 -1.76 -9.64 -15.01
CA PRO A 155 -1.95 -8.66 -16.08
C PRO A 155 -2.76 -9.25 -17.24
N ALA A 156 -3.40 -8.40 -18.03
CA ALA A 156 -3.97 -8.82 -19.31
C ALA A 156 -2.85 -9.10 -20.32
N PRO A 157 -3.03 -10.08 -21.22
CA PRO A 157 -2.04 -10.35 -22.25
C PRO A 157 -1.76 -9.10 -23.10
N GLY A 158 -0.48 -8.74 -23.24
CA GLY A 158 -0.04 -7.58 -24.05
C GLY A 158 -0.37 -6.20 -23.43
N GLN A 159 -0.83 -6.16 -22.18
CA GLN A 159 -1.11 -4.91 -21.47
C GLN A 159 0.15 -4.04 -21.38
N GLN A 160 0.00 -2.77 -21.74
CA GLN A 160 1.01 -1.74 -21.60
C GLN A 160 0.56 -0.70 -20.55
N PHE A 161 1.51 0.03 -19.96
CA PHE A 161 1.17 1.05 -18.97
C PHE A 161 0.24 2.15 -19.52
N LEU A 162 0.45 2.57 -20.76
CA LEU A 162 -0.42 3.57 -21.38
C LEU A 162 -1.83 3.05 -21.65
N ASP A 163 -2.01 1.75 -21.89
CA ASP A 163 -3.34 1.12 -21.97
C ASP A 163 -4.07 1.22 -20.63
N VAL A 164 -3.35 1.08 -19.52
CA VAL A 164 -3.92 1.26 -18.17
C VAL A 164 -4.37 2.70 -17.96
N VAL A 165 -3.58 3.68 -18.37
CA VAL A 165 -3.94 5.10 -18.28
C VAL A 165 -5.18 5.40 -19.14
N GLU A 166 -5.21 4.95 -20.39
CA GLU A 166 -6.37 5.11 -21.28
C GLU A 166 -7.62 4.39 -20.77
N GLY A 167 -7.44 3.18 -20.22
CA GLY A 167 -8.53 2.41 -19.60
C GLY A 167 -9.13 3.13 -18.40
N GLN A 168 -8.31 3.78 -17.59
CA GLN A 168 -8.79 4.58 -16.47
C GLN A 168 -9.56 5.84 -16.92
N VAL A 169 -9.22 6.43 -18.05
CA VAL A 169 -10.07 7.47 -18.65
C VAL A 169 -11.50 6.96 -18.79
N LYS A 170 -11.69 5.72 -19.29
CA LYS A 170 -13.04 5.13 -19.45
C LYS A 170 -13.74 4.91 -18.11
N PHE A 171 -13.01 4.58 -17.06
CA PHE A 171 -13.57 4.46 -15.73
C PHE A 171 -14.05 5.82 -15.17
N PHE A 172 -13.26 6.87 -15.33
CA PHE A 172 -13.66 8.21 -14.92
C PHE A 172 -14.82 8.76 -15.77
N GLU A 173 -14.85 8.52 -17.09
CA GLU A 173 -16.00 8.82 -17.94
C GLU A 173 -17.27 8.16 -17.37
N ARG A 174 -17.18 6.88 -17.00
CA ARG A 174 -18.32 6.16 -16.44
C ARG A 174 -18.80 6.74 -15.10
N VAL A 175 -17.89 7.14 -14.21
CA VAL A 175 -18.28 7.80 -12.96
C VAL A 175 -18.99 9.13 -13.21
N VAL A 176 -18.48 9.93 -14.14
CA VAL A 176 -19.12 11.22 -14.52
C VAL A 176 -20.52 11.00 -15.11
N GLU A 177 -20.70 10.00 -15.97
CA GLU A 177 -22.00 9.63 -16.54
C GLU A 177 -23.03 9.21 -15.48
N LEU A 178 -22.58 8.52 -14.44
CA LEU A 178 -23.44 8.08 -13.34
C LEU A 178 -23.88 9.24 -12.43
N HIS A 179 -23.18 10.37 -12.48
CA HIS A 179 -23.43 11.52 -11.61
C HIS A 179 -23.51 12.84 -12.43
N PRO A 180 -24.47 12.98 -13.37
CA PRO A 180 -24.54 14.13 -14.26
C PRO A 180 -24.79 15.46 -13.50
N ASP A 181 -25.47 15.39 -12.35
CA ASP A 181 -25.84 16.55 -11.53
C ASP A 181 -24.86 16.81 -10.37
N ALA A 182 -23.80 16.02 -10.24
CA ALA A 182 -22.79 16.19 -9.21
C ALA A 182 -21.56 16.95 -9.74
N PRO A 183 -20.78 17.59 -8.85
CA PRO A 183 -19.46 18.10 -9.21
C PRO A 183 -18.53 16.97 -9.68
N ARG A 184 -17.55 17.32 -10.53
CA ARG A 184 -16.55 16.35 -11.02
C ARG A 184 -15.88 15.56 -9.89
N PRO A 185 -15.56 14.27 -10.11
CA PRO A 185 -15.01 13.38 -9.09
C PRO A 185 -13.79 13.94 -8.35
N PHE A 186 -13.71 13.65 -7.07
CA PHE A 186 -12.49 13.78 -6.28
C PHE A 186 -11.69 12.49 -6.44
N ALA A 187 -10.50 12.58 -7.01
CA ALA A 187 -9.64 11.43 -7.24
C ALA A 187 -8.56 11.33 -6.16
N ILE A 188 -8.37 10.15 -5.60
CA ILE A 188 -7.32 9.84 -4.63
C ILE A 188 -6.40 8.80 -5.25
N GLY A 189 -5.12 9.17 -5.45
CA GLY A 189 -4.07 8.29 -5.96
C GLY A 189 -3.05 8.01 -4.87
N ASN A 190 -3.06 6.81 -4.32
CA ASN A 190 -2.13 6.37 -3.29
C ASN A 190 -0.85 5.82 -3.91
N CYS A 191 0.31 6.14 -3.36
CA CYS A 191 1.61 5.62 -3.77
C CYS A 191 1.79 5.69 -5.30
N GLN A 192 2.07 4.59 -5.98
CA GLN A 192 2.22 4.55 -7.44
C GLN A 192 0.96 4.95 -8.22
N ALA A 193 -0.23 4.82 -7.65
CA ALA A 193 -1.45 5.30 -8.29
C ALA A 193 -1.50 6.83 -8.43
N GLY A 194 -0.72 7.58 -7.67
CA GLY A 194 -0.73 9.04 -7.75
C GLY A 194 -0.23 9.56 -9.09
N TYR A 195 0.91 9.12 -9.60
CA TYR A 195 1.38 9.54 -10.93
C TYR A 195 0.45 9.04 -12.03
N GLN A 196 -0.08 7.82 -11.90
CA GLN A 196 -1.05 7.26 -12.83
C GLN A 196 -2.34 8.11 -12.89
N THR A 197 -2.90 8.47 -11.74
CA THR A 197 -4.09 9.34 -11.63
C THR A 197 -3.83 10.73 -12.23
N LEU A 198 -2.66 11.32 -11.98
CA LEU A 198 -2.30 12.61 -12.56
C LEU A 198 -2.14 12.54 -14.08
N MET A 199 -1.58 11.47 -14.62
CA MET A 199 -1.51 11.30 -16.08
C MET A 199 -2.90 11.22 -16.70
N VAL A 200 -3.84 10.50 -16.09
CA VAL A 200 -5.25 10.48 -16.53
C VAL A 200 -5.87 11.87 -16.46
N ALA A 201 -5.62 12.62 -15.37
CA ALA A 201 -6.14 13.98 -15.22
C ALA A 201 -5.55 14.97 -16.22
N MET A 202 -4.27 14.81 -16.58
CA MET A 202 -3.64 15.62 -17.63
C MET A 202 -4.22 15.35 -19.03
N LEU A 203 -4.54 14.08 -19.33
CA LEU A 203 -5.18 13.72 -20.61
C LEU A 203 -6.63 14.20 -20.70
N ARG A 204 -7.37 14.16 -19.60
CA ARG A 204 -8.79 14.49 -19.56
C ARG A 204 -9.15 15.33 -18.32
N PRO A 205 -8.66 16.57 -18.25
CA PRO A 205 -8.91 17.44 -17.09
C PRO A 205 -10.40 17.76 -16.90
N ASP A 206 -11.21 17.63 -17.94
CA ASP A 206 -12.66 17.81 -17.90
C ASP A 206 -13.40 16.76 -17.05
N LEU A 207 -12.79 15.62 -16.77
CA LEU A 207 -13.35 14.55 -15.96
C LEU A 207 -13.05 14.69 -14.45
N PHE A 208 -12.15 15.59 -14.07
CA PHE A 208 -11.63 15.67 -12.72
C PHE A 208 -12.07 16.91 -11.94
N GLY A 209 -12.35 16.73 -10.66
CA GLY A 209 -12.33 17.76 -9.65
C GLY A 209 -10.96 17.83 -8.98
N PRO A 210 -10.89 18.04 -7.64
CA PRO A 210 -9.62 17.97 -6.93
C PRO A 210 -9.00 16.59 -7.01
N CYS A 211 -7.66 16.54 -7.04
CA CYS A 211 -6.87 15.32 -6.95
C CYS A 211 -6.05 15.35 -5.66
N LEU A 212 -6.08 14.25 -4.91
CA LEU A 212 -5.22 14.00 -3.77
C LEU A 212 -4.18 12.95 -4.15
N VAL A 213 -2.91 13.28 -4.00
CA VAL A 213 -1.79 12.40 -4.31
C VAL A 213 -1.05 12.12 -3.00
N VAL A 214 -1.12 10.87 -2.54
CA VAL A 214 -0.63 10.48 -1.21
C VAL A 214 0.58 9.57 -1.33
N GLY A 215 1.73 10.01 -0.80
CA GLY A 215 2.94 9.21 -0.76
C GLY A 215 3.45 8.75 -2.13
N SER A 216 3.14 9.50 -3.20
CA SER A 216 3.47 9.13 -4.57
C SER A 216 4.87 9.51 -4.96
N PRO A 217 5.59 8.61 -5.62
CA PRO A 217 6.92 8.90 -6.14
C PRO A 217 6.82 9.70 -7.44
N MET A 218 6.66 11.02 -7.33
CA MET A 218 6.49 11.92 -8.48
C MET A 218 7.80 12.28 -9.18
N SER A 219 8.89 12.35 -8.41
CA SER A 219 10.23 12.57 -8.93
C SER A 219 11.25 11.83 -8.09
N PHE A 220 12.06 11.01 -8.75
CA PHE A 220 13.10 10.21 -8.09
C PHE A 220 14.43 10.97 -7.98
N TRP A 221 14.60 12.07 -8.71
CA TRP A 221 15.85 12.82 -8.81
C TRP A 221 15.82 14.17 -8.08
N GLN A 222 14.65 14.60 -7.64
CA GLN A 222 14.45 15.82 -6.85
C GLN A 222 14.52 15.55 -5.34
N GLY A 223 14.59 16.61 -4.56
CA GLY A 223 14.61 16.54 -3.09
C GLY A 223 16.00 16.45 -2.50
N VAL A 224 16.12 15.93 -1.28
CA VAL A 224 17.36 15.94 -0.51
C VAL A 224 18.34 14.90 -1.04
N HIS A 225 19.51 15.36 -1.50
CA HIS A 225 20.58 14.49 -1.96
C HIS A 225 20.99 13.47 -0.88
N GLY A 226 21.13 12.22 -1.26
CA GLY A 226 21.51 11.14 -0.36
C GLY A 226 20.38 10.58 0.54
N LYS A 227 19.13 11.03 0.35
CA LYS A 227 17.99 10.57 1.16
C LYS A 227 17.06 9.60 0.44
N ASP A 228 17.11 9.58 -0.88
CA ASP A 228 16.31 8.66 -1.70
C ASP A 228 17.16 7.48 -2.18
N PRO A 229 16.97 6.27 -1.62
CA PRO A 229 17.76 5.09 -2.00
C PRO A 229 17.51 4.64 -3.45
N MET A 230 16.35 4.93 -4.03
CA MET A 230 16.02 4.52 -5.41
C MET A 230 16.90 5.22 -6.46
N ARG A 231 17.37 6.44 -6.18
CA ARG A 231 18.35 7.15 -7.02
C ARG A 231 19.65 6.37 -7.17
N TYR A 232 20.08 5.75 -6.09
CA TYR A 232 21.34 5.01 -6.08
C TYR A 232 21.21 3.70 -6.84
N SER A 233 20.10 2.99 -6.67
CA SER A 233 19.86 1.74 -7.37
C SER A 233 19.83 1.94 -8.89
N GLY A 234 19.11 2.94 -9.39
CA GLY A 234 19.09 3.27 -10.81
C GLY A 234 20.42 3.77 -11.35
N GLY A 235 21.14 4.60 -10.59
CA GLY A 235 22.43 5.15 -10.99
C GLY A 235 23.60 4.17 -10.84
N LEU A 236 23.72 3.51 -9.68
CA LEU A 236 24.82 2.58 -9.37
C LEU A 236 24.73 1.27 -10.14
N LEU A 237 23.52 0.76 -10.39
CA LEU A 237 23.31 -0.48 -11.11
C LEU A 237 23.24 -0.30 -12.64
N GLY A 238 23.44 0.92 -13.13
CA GLY A 238 23.53 1.18 -14.57
C GLY A 238 22.18 1.15 -15.30
N GLY A 239 21.11 1.53 -14.64
CA GLY A 239 19.78 1.66 -15.25
C GLY A 239 18.80 0.56 -14.85
N SER A 240 17.89 0.21 -15.76
CA SER A 240 16.76 -0.69 -15.52
C SER A 240 17.00 -2.16 -15.86
N TRP A 241 18.24 -2.54 -16.17
CA TRP A 241 18.55 -3.91 -16.63
C TRP A 241 18.13 -5.00 -15.65
N LEU A 242 18.15 -4.73 -14.34
CA LEU A 242 17.73 -5.68 -13.32
C LEU A 242 16.22 -5.97 -13.42
N THR A 243 15.41 -4.95 -13.74
CA THR A 243 13.96 -5.10 -14.00
C THR A 243 13.74 -5.97 -15.24
N ALA A 244 14.49 -5.72 -16.32
CA ALA A 244 14.42 -6.54 -17.53
C ALA A 244 14.80 -8.01 -17.22
N MET A 245 15.92 -8.22 -16.54
CA MET A 245 16.38 -9.57 -16.18
C MET A 245 15.36 -10.33 -15.33
N THR A 246 14.78 -9.69 -14.30
CA THR A 246 13.77 -10.35 -13.46
C THR A 246 12.48 -10.65 -14.22
N SER A 247 12.10 -9.80 -15.17
CA SER A 247 10.96 -10.02 -16.05
C SER A 247 11.21 -11.18 -17.03
N ASP A 248 12.41 -11.28 -17.59
CA ASP A 248 12.83 -12.38 -18.48
C ASP A 248 12.82 -13.72 -17.73
N LEU A 249 13.34 -13.76 -16.51
CA LEU A 249 13.29 -14.93 -15.63
C LEU A 249 11.86 -15.35 -15.30
N GLY A 250 10.92 -14.40 -15.24
CA GLY A 250 9.50 -14.62 -15.04
C GLY A 250 8.69 -14.85 -16.32
N ASN A 251 9.37 -15.11 -17.47
CA ASN A 251 8.73 -15.30 -18.78
C ASN A 251 7.79 -14.12 -19.16
N GLY A 252 8.33 -12.91 -19.06
CA GLY A 252 7.63 -11.65 -19.36
C GLY A 252 6.73 -11.14 -18.22
N LYS A 253 6.76 -11.79 -17.06
CA LYS A 253 6.06 -11.36 -15.86
C LYS A 253 7.06 -11.02 -14.77
N PHE A 254 6.83 -9.91 -14.12
CA PHE A 254 7.59 -9.51 -12.95
C PHE A 254 6.85 -9.95 -11.68
N ASP A 255 7.54 -10.69 -10.82
CA ASP A 255 6.99 -11.14 -9.54
C ASP A 255 6.97 -9.97 -8.53
N GLY A 256 5.78 -9.68 -7.99
CA GLY A 256 5.58 -8.62 -7.01
C GLY A 256 6.38 -8.79 -5.72
N THR A 257 6.82 -10.02 -5.42
CA THR A 257 7.73 -10.31 -4.31
C THR A 257 8.96 -9.41 -4.32
N TRP A 258 9.53 -9.13 -5.50
CA TRP A 258 10.71 -8.28 -5.62
C TRP A 258 10.46 -6.84 -5.18
N LEU A 259 9.27 -6.30 -5.44
CA LEU A 259 8.89 -4.96 -4.96
C LEU A 259 8.71 -4.94 -3.45
N VAL A 260 8.03 -5.95 -2.91
CA VAL A 260 7.79 -6.06 -1.46
C VAL A 260 9.11 -6.22 -0.71
N LEU A 261 10.00 -7.09 -1.16
CA LEU A 261 11.35 -7.23 -0.59
C LEU A 261 12.17 -5.94 -0.67
N ASN A 262 11.99 -5.15 -1.71
CA ASN A 262 12.64 -3.84 -1.80
C ASN A 262 12.13 -2.88 -0.72
N PHE A 263 10.83 -2.85 -0.43
CA PHE A 263 10.29 -2.05 0.67
C PHE A 263 10.80 -2.54 2.04
N ASP A 264 10.80 -3.83 2.29
CA ASP A 264 11.32 -4.43 3.52
C ASP A 264 12.81 -4.09 3.73
N SER A 265 13.59 -4.07 2.65
CA SER A 265 15.02 -3.76 2.70
C SER A 265 15.35 -2.29 2.97
N LEU A 266 14.39 -1.36 2.87
CA LEU A 266 14.59 0.05 3.24
C LEU A 266 14.81 0.25 4.74
N GLY A 267 14.33 -0.68 5.57
CA GLY A 267 14.49 -0.65 7.01
C GLY A 267 14.86 -2.00 7.60
N PRO A 268 16.00 -2.61 7.23
CA PRO A 268 16.32 -3.99 7.55
C PRO A 268 16.38 -4.28 9.05
N ALA A 269 16.85 -3.34 9.85
CA ALA A 269 16.88 -3.50 11.30
C ALA A 269 15.46 -3.59 11.90
N ASN A 270 14.54 -2.77 11.39
CA ASN A 270 13.15 -2.83 11.82
C ASN A 270 12.46 -4.10 11.31
N TRP A 271 12.68 -4.47 10.05
CA TRP A 271 12.04 -5.65 9.47
C TRP A 271 12.52 -6.96 10.13
N LEU A 272 13.83 -7.13 10.33
CA LEU A 272 14.41 -8.35 10.88
C LEU A 272 14.23 -8.48 12.40
N TRP A 273 14.33 -7.37 13.16
CA TRP A 273 14.36 -7.39 14.61
C TRP A 273 13.24 -6.59 15.26
N GLY A 274 13.09 -5.33 14.90
CA GLY A 274 12.14 -4.44 15.56
C GLY A 274 10.70 -4.94 15.49
N LYS A 275 10.25 -5.32 14.31
CA LYS A 275 8.91 -5.87 14.07
C LYS A 275 8.72 -7.20 14.82
N GLN A 276 9.68 -8.12 14.73
CA GLN A 276 9.57 -9.43 15.37
C GLN A 276 9.58 -9.31 16.89
N TYR A 277 10.40 -8.42 17.43
CA TYR A 277 10.42 -8.14 18.86
C TYR A 277 9.09 -7.53 19.35
N GLN A 278 8.53 -6.59 18.61
CA GLN A 278 7.23 -6.01 18.94
C GLN A 278 6.12 -7.07 18.91
N VAL A 279 6.09 -7.92 17.89
CA VAL A 279 5.13 -9.03 17.80
C VAL A 279 5.29 -10.00 18.98
N TYR A 280 6.51 -10.30 19.39
CA TYR A 280 6.77 -11.13 20.57
C TYR A 280 6.25 -10.47 21.85
N THR A 281 6.46 -9.18 22.03
CA THR A 281 6.02 -8.47 23.26
C THR A 281 4.51 -8.25 23.32
N GLU A 282 3.83 -8.21 22.19
CA GLU A 282 2.39 -7.96 22.08
C GLU A 282 1.61 -9.21 21.60
N VAL A 283 2.21 -10.39 21.69
CA VAL A 283 1.66 -11.64 21.12
C VAL A 283 0.29 -12.03 21.67
N ASP A 284 -0.02 -11.65 22.90
CA ASP A 284 -1.29 -11.90 23.56
C ASP A 284 -2.37 -10.85 23.27
N THR A 285 -2.01 -9.71 22.67
CA THR A 285 -2.93 -8.58 22.47
C THR A 285 -3.10 -8.16 21.02
N ASP A 286 -2.13 -8.44 20.13
CA ASP A 286 -2.10 -7.87 18.78
C ASP A 286 -1.86 -8.91 17.66
N SER A 287 -1.94 -10.21 17.98
CA SER A 287 -1.67 -11.31 17.06
C SER A 287 -2.60 -11.31 15.84
N GLU A 288 -3.89 -11.03 16.03
CA GLU A 288 -4.89 -11.01 14.95
C GLU A 288 -4.56 -9.93 13.92
N ARG A 289 -4.27 -8.71 14.38
CA ARG A 289 -3.87 -7.61 13.50
C ARG A 289 -2.58 -7.90 12.74
N TYR A 290 -1.63 -8.56 13.40
CA TYR A 290 -0.39 -8.98 12.75
C TYR A 290 -0.66 -9.99 11.62
N LEU A 291 -1.46 -11.02 11.87
CA LEU A 291 -1.81 -12.02 10.85
C LEU A 291 -2.58 -11.40 9.68
N GLU A 292 -3.55 -10.51 9.95
CA GLU A 292 -4.27 -9.81 8.90
C GLU A 292 -3.33 -8.97 8.00
N PHE A 293 -2.37 -8.28 8.61
CA PHE A 293 -1.39 -7.50 7.86
C PHE A 293 -0.46 -8.41 7.04
N GLU A 294 0.08 -9.48 7.64
CA GLU A 294 0.99 -10.40 6.95
C GLU A 294 0.32 -11.14 5.80
N LYS A 295 -0.96 -11.47 5.96
CA LYS A 295 -1.78 -12.06 4.91
C LYS A 295 -1.85 -11.17 3.67
N TRP A 296 -2.09 -9.89 3.86
CA TRP A 296 -2.10 -8.94 2.76
C TRP A 296 -0.69 -8.67 2.22
N TRP A 297 0.28 -8.46 3.12
CA TRP A 297 1.66 -8.14 2.74
C TRP A 297 2.33 -9.27 1.96
N GLY A 298 1.95 -10.51 2.23
CA GLY A 298 2.46 -11.70 1.56
C GLY A 298 1.64 -12.19 0.36
N ASP A 299 0.52 -11.53 0.02
CA ASP A 299 -0.30 -11.91 -1.14
C ASP A 299 0.20 -11.19 -2.41
N PHE A 300 1.26 -11.76 -2.99
CA PHE A 300 1.98 -11.15 -4.10
C PHE A 300 1.23 -11.28 -5.43
N ILE A 301 1.27 -10.21 -6.21
CA ILE A 301 0.73 -10.16 -7.56
C ILE A 301 1.82 -10.34 -8.61
N GLN A 302 1.40 -10.67 -9.82
CA GLN A 302 2.25 -10.61 -10.99
C GLN A 302 2.01 -9.30 -11.75
N LEU A 303 3.10 -8.65 -12.16
CA LEU A 303 3.09 -7.46 -13.00
C LEU A 303 3.50 -7.84 -14.43
N ASN A 304 3.06 -7.07 -15.40
CA ASN A 304 3.58 -7.20 -16.76
C ASN A 304 5.01 -6.64 -16.79
N GLY A 305 5.97 -7.43 -17.31
CA GLY A 305 7.36 -7.04 -17.35
C GLY A 305 7.61 -5.80 -18.21
N ASP A 306 6.99 -5.71 -19.38
CA ASP A 306 7.11 -4.55 -20.29
C ASP A 306 6.53 -3.30 -19.65
N GLU A 307 5.40 -3.43 -18.97
CA GLU A 307 4.76 -2.32 -18.26
C GLU A 307 5.64 -1.78 -17.14
N LEU A 308 6.21 -2.69 -16.32
CA LEU A 308 7.13 -2.29 -15.27
C LEU A 308 8.42 -1.69 -15.83
N GLN A 309 8.95 -2.27 -16.89
CA GLN A 309 10.14 -1.73 -17.58
C GLN A 309 9.88 -0.30 -18.08
N PHE A 310 8.71 -0.08 -18.69
CA PHE A 310 8.31 1.26 -19.13
C PHE A 310 8.29 2.25 -17.97
N LEU A 311 7.71 1.87 -16.82
CA LEU A 311 7.67 2.71 -15.61
C LEU A 311 9.06 3.05 -15.11
N VAL A 312 9.93 2.04 -15.00
CA VAL A 312 11.31 2.23 -14.51
C VAL A 312 12.10 3.12 -15.45
N ASP A 313 12.05 2.88 -16.75
CA ASP A 313 12.80 3.65 -17.74
C ASP A 313 12.34 5.11 -17.85
N ASN A 314 11.02 5.33 -17.87
CA ASN A 314 10.49 6.66 -18.18
C ASN A 314 10.21 7.50 -16.94
N LEU A 315 9.71 6.90 -15.85
CA LEU A 315 9.34 7.66 -14.65
C LEU A 315 10.44 7.61 -13.60
N PHE A 316 11.02 6.44 -13.29
CA PHE A 316 11.96 6.31 -12.18
C PHE A 316 13.36 6.76 -12.58
N ILE A 317 13.87 6.30 -13.70
CA ILE A 317 15.20 6.69 -14.19
C ILE A 317 15.11 7.94 -15.06
N GLY A 318 14.20 7.93 -16.02
CA GLY A 318 14.01 9.02 -16.98
C GLY A 318 13.45 10.30 -16.39
N ASP A 319 12.72 10.23 -15.27
CA ASP A 319 12.06 11.38 -14.59
C ASP A 319 11.23 12.26 -15.53
N LYS A 320 10.63 11.63 -16.57
CA LYS A 320 9.97 12.35 -17.67
C LYS A 320 8.77 13.16 -17.22
N LEU A 321 8.02 12.65 -16.23
CA LEU A 321 6.85 13.36 -15.71
C LEU A 321 7.21 14.75 -15.15
N THR A 322 8.33 14.86 -14.46
CA THR A 322 8.78 16.16 -13.90
C THR A 322 9.48 17.03 -14.93
N ARG A 323 9.98 16.44 -16.01
CA ARG A 323 10.61 17.16 -17.12
C ARG A 323 9.61 17.62 -18.17
N ASN A 324 8.35 17.23 -18.04
CA ASN A 324 7.29 17.49 -19.03
C ASN A 324 7.62 16.91 -20.42
N GLU A 325 8.12 15.66 -20.44
CA GLU A 325 8.52 14.89 -21.62
C GLU A 325 7.55 13.73 -21.89
#